data_184fb79d7523192cbe3e76394a332f7d
#
_entry.id   184fb79d7523192cbe3e76394a332f7d
#
_cell.length_a   1.000
_cell.length_b   1.000
_cell.length_c   1.000
_cell.angle_alpha   90.00
_cell.angle_beta   90.00
_cell.angle_gamma   90.00
#
_symmetry.space_group_name_H-M   'P 1'
#
loop_
_entity.id
_entity.type
_entity.pdbx_description
1 polymer ?
#
loop_
_entity_poly.entity_id
_entity_poly.type
_entity_poly.pdbx_seq_one_letter_code
_entity_poly.pdbx_strand_id
1 'polypeptide(L)'
;MPDDPKAVFQKPAELYDPRGRLDPAGFARHVQFRTIEPAPVLAPFIEHFWIIRWDNAQGHYDSPEVMHRPYVDIFLSAQESGIQGTFRGKRTYSAAGSGRILGIRFRPGAFHAFWPGQMADLQDKVVPLARVFLWADASGVRAILALDDDAAIAAMMGHLSPPAPDETILLINQIIADVETDEDLRTVADVALAYGRSDRWLQQTFRDYLGIGLK
;
A
#
# COMPACT_ATOMS: atom_id res chain seq x y z
N MET A 1 -10.84 -3.22 37.42
CA MET A 1 -9.60 -3.34 36.62
C MET A 1 -9.81 -2.50 35.40
N PRO A 2 -9.01 -1.48 35.10
CA PRO A 2 -9.14 -0.76 33.85
C PRO A 2 -8.56 -1.64 32.73
N ASP A 3 -9.35 -1.83 31.67
CA ASP A 3 -8.91 -2.48 30.45
C ASP A 3 -7.65 -1.78 29.92
N ASP A 4 -6.58 -2.53 29.76
CA ASP A 4 -5.33 -2.04 29.18
C ASP A 4 -5.57 -1.79 27.67
N PRO A 5 -5.58 -0.53 27.21
CA PRO A 5 -5.82 -0.23 25.81
C PRO A 5 -4.74 -0.82 24.88
N LYS A 6 -3.63 -1.31 25.44
CA LYS A 6 -2.58 -2.01 24.67
C LYS A 6 -2.97 -3.43 24.28
N ALA A 7 -3.96 -4.04 24.96
CA ALA A 7 -4.39 -5.41 24.67
C ALA A 7 -5.19 -5.55 23.37
N VAL A 8 -5.81 -4.46 22.87
CA VAL A 8 -6.68 -4.49 21.69
C VAL A 8 -5.89 -4.52 20.37
N PHE A 9 -4.59 -4.19 20.39
CA PHE A 9 -3.77 -4.03 19.18
C PHE A 9 -2.71 -5.12 18.99
N GLN A 10 -2.72 -6.16 19.80
CA GLN A 10 -1.84 -7.31 19.55
C GLN A 10 -2.40 -8.16 18.43
N LYS A 11 -1.90 -7.91 17.21
CA LYS A 11 -2.09 -8.81 16.08
C LYS A 11 -1.12 -9.98 16.19
N PRO A 12 -1.55 -11.22 15.83
CA PRO A 12 -0.60 -12.30 15.58
C PRO A 12 0.44 -11.84 14.55
N ALA A 13 1.70 -12.15 14.78
CA ALA A 13 2.83 -11.76 13.92
C ALA A 13 2.69 -12.20 12.45
N GLU A 14 1.74 -13.09 12.18
CA GLU A 14 1.50 -13.75 10.89
C GLU A 14 0.94 -12.86 9.77
N LEU A 15 0.41 -11.67 10.09
CA LEU A 15 -0.20 -10.77 9.09
C LEU A 15 0.60 -9.47 8.87
N TYR A 16 1.72 -9.31 9.55
CA TYR A 16 2.64 -8.21 9.30
C TYR A 16 3.70 -8.67 8.31
N ASP A 17 3.67 -8.17 7.09
CA ASP A 17 4.75 -8.39 6.15
C ASP A 17 5.91 -7.42 6.43
N PRO A 18 6.99 -7.87 7.09
CA PRO A 18 8.15 -7.03 7.38
C PRO A 18 9.03 -6.81 6.16
N ARG A 19 8.73 -7.49 5.03
CA ARG A 19 9.52 -7.37 3.81
C ARG A 19 9.57 -5.92 3.36
N GLY A 20 10.76 -5.46 3.05
CA GLY A 20 11.03 -4.07 2.69
C GLY A 20 11.33 -3.12 3.86
N ARG A 21 11.20 -3.55 5.13
CA ARG A 21 11.65 -2.78 6.30
C ARG A 21 12.99 -3.31 6.79
N LEU A 22 13.96 -2.40 6.98
CA LEU A 22 15.31 -2.79 7.45
C LEU A 22 15.37 -3.01 8.97
N ASP A 23 14.44 -2.43 9.76
CA ASP A 23 14.32 -2.63 11.20
C ASP A 23 12.87 -2.87 11.62
N PRO A 24 12.31 -4.06 11.40
CA PRO A 24 10.95 -4.38 11.83
C PRO A 24 10.75 -4.31 13.36
N ALA A 25 11.76 -4.70 14.13
CA ALA A 25 11.70 -4.70 15.59
C ALA A 25 11.73 -3.28 16.17
N GLY A 26 12.55 -2.39 15.61
CA GLY A 26 12.55 -0.97 15.98
C GLY A 26 11.20 -0.33 15.68
N PHE A 27 10.66 -0.56 14.49
CA PHE A 27 9.35 -0.07 14.10
C PHE A 27 8.25 -0.51 15.10
N ALA A 28 8.19 -1.79 15.44
CA ALA A 28 7.17 -2.33 16.35
C ALA A 28 7.24 -1.77 17.78
N ARG A 29 8.41 -1.27 18.22
CA ARG A 29 8.56 -0.62 19.54
C ARG A 29 7.99 0.80 19.58
N HIS A 30 7.95 1.50 18.46
CA HIS A 30 7.58 2.92 18.39
C HIS A 30 6.25 3.18 17.71
N VAL A 31 5.73 2.17 17.00
CA VAL A 31 4.57 2.31 16.12
C VAL A 31 3.67 1.09 16.26
N GLN A 32 2.39 1.34 16.49
CA GLN A 32 1.35 0.32 16.41
C GLN A 32 0.89 0.22 14.96
N PHE A 33 0.91 -0.99 14.42
CA PHE A 33 0.48 -1.27 13.05
C PHE A 33 -0.61 -2.33 13.04
N ARG A 34 -1.73 -2.03 12.39
CA ARG A 34 -2.86 -2.95 12.22
C ARG A 34 -3.21 -3.04 10.74
N THR A 35 -3.51 -4.23 10.26
CA THR A 35 -4.09 -4.43 8.91
C THR A 35 -5.48 -5.01 9.02
N ILE A 36 -6.33 -4.68 8.04
CA ILE A 36 -7.71 -5.11 7.95
C ILE A 36 -7.93 -5.65 6.53
N GLU A 37 -8.49 -6.84 6.42
CA GLU A 37 -8.80 -7.46 5.14
C GLU A 37 -9.88 -6.67 4.39
N PRO A 38 -9.78 -6.56 3.06
CA PRO A 38 -10.82 -5.96 2.25
C PRO A 38 -12.07 -6.84 2.18
N ALA A 39 -13.22 -6.21 1.95
CA ALA A 39 -14.41 -6.96 1.57
C ALA A 39 -14.15 -7.81 0.30
N PRO A 40 -14.80 -8.98 0.12
CA PRO A 40 -14.52 -9.89 -1.00
C PRO A 40 -14.55 -9.24 -2.38
N VAL A 41 -15.44 -8.28 -2.60
CA VAL A 41 -15.55 -7.54 -3.87
C VAL A 41 -14.33 -6.64 -4.15
N LEU A 42 -13.60 -6.20 -3.11
CA LEU A 42 -12.40 -5.37 -3.20
C LEU A 42 -11.12 -6.21 -3.23
N ALA A 43 -11.16 -7.46 -2.79
CA ALA A 43 -9.98 -8.31 -2.65
C ALA A 43 -9.14 -8.50 -3.94
N PRO A 44 -9.72 -8.48 -5.16
CA PRO A 44 -8.91 -8.49 -6.38
C PRO A 44 -8.02 -7.26 -6.56
N PHE A 45 -8.38 -6.12 -5.96
CA PHE A 45 -7.71 -4.84 -6.14
C PHE A 45 -6.92 -4.38 -4.91
N ILE A 46 -7.45 -4.69 -3.73
CA ILE A 46 -6.90 -4.24 -2.44
C ILE A 46 -6.18 -5.40 -1.77
N GLU A 47 -4.94 -5.18 -1.36
CA GLU A 47 -4.19 -6.15 -0.57
C GLU A 47 -4.66 -6.12 0.88
N HIS A 48 -4.70 -4.93 1.48
CA HIS A 48 -5.26 -4.69 2.82
C HIS A 48 -5.49 -3.20 3.06
N PHE A 49 -6.33 -2.89 4.03
CA PHE A 49 -6.35 -1.60 4.70
C PHE A 49 -5.36 -1.65 5.86
N TRP A 50 -4.78 -0.50 6.22
CA TRP A 50 -3.83 -0.44 7.31
C TRP A 50 -3.98 0.81 8.15
N ILE A 51 -3.61 0.69 9.43
CA ILE A 51 -3.62 1.77 10.40
C ILE A 51 -2.26 1.81 11.07
N ILE A 52 -1.67 2.98 11.12
CA ILE A 52 -0.46 3.27 11.88
C ILE A 52 -0.82 4.28 12.96
N ARG A 53 -0.43 3.98 14.21
CA ARG A 53 -0.52 4.90 15.35
C ARG A 53 0.83 4.98 16.05
N TRP A 54 1.15 6.14 16.55
CA TRP A 54 2.32 6.34 17.40
C TRP A 54 2.00 7.35 18.49
N ASP A 55 2.71 7.20 19.60
CA ASP A 55 2.70 8.13 20.73
C ASP A 55 4.14 8.22 21.28
N ASN A 56 4.91 9.11 20.68
CA ASN A 56 6.30 9.38 21.04
C ASN A 56 6.42 10.77 21.69
N ALA A 57 5.63 11.01 22.75
CA ALA A 57 5.41 12.32 23.36
C ALA A 57 6.71 13.07 23.76
N GLN A 58 7.83 12.38 23.95
CA GLN A 58 9.12 12.97 24.36
C GLN A 58 10.27 12.71 23.37
N GLY A 59 9.94 12.30 22.14
CA GLY A 59 10.95 11.98 21.15
C GLY A 59 10.41 11.89 19.74
N HIS A 60 11.25 11.39 18.85
CA HIS A 60 10.85 11.00 17.51
C HIS A 60 11.44 9.61 17.19
N TYR A 61 10.80 8.92 16.32
CA TYR A 61 11.32 7.71 15.71
C TYR A 61 11.39 7.92 14.22
N ASP A 62 12.59 7.82 13.68
CA ASP A 62 12.81 7.76 12.24
C ASP A 62 12.91 6.29 11.85
N SER A 63 11.96 5.83 11.03
CA SER A 63 12.05 4.47 10.52
C SER A 63 13.31 4.34 9.68
N PRO A 64 14.07 3.25 9.81
CA PRO A 64 15.05 2.92 8.80
C PRO A 64 14.41 2.88 7.43
N GLU A 65 15.25 3.03 6.42
CA GLU A 65 14.88 3.03 5.03
C GLU A 65 13.91 1.90 4.68
N VAL A 66 12.78 2.26 4.08
CA VAL A 66 11.83 1.30 3.51
C VAL A 66 12.18 1.10 2.05
N MET A 67 12.42 -0.14 1.66
CA MET A 67 12.71 -0.49 0.28
C MET A 67 11.48 -0.36 -0.60
N HIS A 68 11.71 0.01 -1.85
CA HIS A 68 10.69 0.08 -2.88
C HIS A 68 10.00 -1.27 -3.09
N ARG A 69 8.66 -1.23 -3.23
CA ARG A 69 7.84 -2.35 -3.70
C ARG A 69 6.81 -1.83 -4.73
N PRO A 70 6.35 -2.67 -5.65
CA PRO A 70 5.54 -2.23 -6.79
C PRO A 70 4.06 -2.05 -6.44
N TYR A 71 3.76 -1.32 -5.35
CA TYR A 71 2.36 -0.99 -5.03
C TYR A 71 2.09 0.52 -5.05
N VAL A 72 0.81 0.83 -5.08
CA VAL A 72 0.28 2.16 -4.79
C VAL A 72 -0.41 2.11 -3.44
N ASP A 73 -0.10 3.07 -2.59
CA ASP A 73 -0.78 3.28 -1.32
C ASP A 73 -1.61 4.57 -1.37
N ILE A 74 -2.82 4.51 -0.86
CA ILE A 74 -3.56 5.70 -0.43
C ILE A 74 -3.31 5.87 1.06
N PHE A 75 -3.07 7.10 1.51
CA PHE A 75 -2.94 7.39 2.93
C PHE A 75 -3.66 8.68 3.32
N LEU A 76 -4.19 8.67 4.54
CA LEU A 76 -4.88 9.80 5.18
C LEU A 76 -4.23 10.07 6.53
N SER A 77 -3.78 11.30 6.75
CA SER A 77 -3.31 11.78 8.05
C SER A 77 -3.71 13.25 8.27
N ALA A 78 -3.52 13.73 9.49
CA ALA A 78 -3.78 15.13 9.82
C ALA A 78 -2.81 16.11 9.14
N GLN A 79 -1.61 15.64 8.79
CA GLN A 79 -0.56 16.47 8.17
C GLN A 79 -0.66 16.45 6.65
N GLU A 80 -0.83 15.27 6.08
CA GLU A 80 -0.84 15.07 4.64
C GLU A 80 -1.72 13.87 4.28
N SER A 81 -2.37 13.93 3.13
CA SER A 81 -3.13 12.82 2.58
C SER A 81 -2.92 12.75 1.08
N GLY A 82 -2.80 11.55 0.54
CA GLY A 82 -2.50 11.42 -0.88
C GLY A 82 -2.47 10.01 -1.40
N ILE A 83 -2.24 9.90 -2.70
CA ILE A 83 -1.92 8.67 -3.42
C ILE A 83 -0.41 8.64 -3.58
N GLN A 84 0.24 7.69 -2.93
CA GLN A 84 1.66 7.44 -3.07
C GLN A 84 1.87 6.39 -4.14
N GLY A 85 2.49 6.79 -5.24
CA GLY A 85 2.90 5.88 -6.31
C GLY A 85 4.15 5.08 -5.94
N THR A 86 4.58 4.26 -6.89
CA THR A 86 5.86 3.56 -6.81
C THR A 86 7.01 4.56 -6.68
N PHE A 87 8.00 4.28 -5.85
CA PHE A 87 9.18 5.16 -5.71
C PHE A 87 10.48 4.38 -5.93
N ARG A 88 11.50 5.07 -6.39
CA ARG A 88 12.85 4.52 -6.57
C ARG A 88 13.66 4.73 -5.30
N GLY A 89 14.44 3.71 -4.95
CA GLY A 89 15.34 3.82 -3.81
C GLY A 89 14.64 3.58 -2.47
N LYS A 90 15.03 4.32 -1.45
CA LYS A 90 14.63 4.12 -0.06
C LYS A 90 13.97 5.39 0.48
N ARG A 91 13.01 5.23 1.38
CA ARG A 91 12.37 6.35 2.11
C ARG A 91 12.48 6.14 3.61
N THR A 92 12.64 7.23 4.32
CA THR A 92 12.55 7.29 5.79
C THR A 92 11.24 7.97 6.17
N TYR A 93 10.59 7.45 7.20
CA TYR A 93 9.37 8.03 7.76
C TYR A 93 9.63 8.43 9.20
N SER A 94 9.24 9.64 9.57
CA SER A 94 9.40 10.17 10.92
C SER A 94 8.07 10.14 11.68
N ALA A 95 8.12 9.64 12.92
CA ALA A 95 6.99 9.60 13.84
C ALA A 95 7.35 10.41 15.09
N ALA A 96 7.06 11.71 15.06
CA ALA A 96 7.24 12.63 16.19
C ALA A 96 5.91 12.91 16.87
N GLY A 97 5.92 13.12 18.19
CA GLY A 97 4.72 13.38 18.99
C GLY A 97 3.74 12.21 18.93
N SER A 98 2.46 12.49 18.81
CA SER A 98 1.41 11.49 18.61
C SER A 98 0.72 11.66 17.27
N GLY A 99 0.29 10.54 16.66
CA GLY A 99 -0.38 10.61 15.38
C GLY A 99 -1.02 9.31 14.92
N ARG A 100 -1.79 9.44 13.83
CA ARG A 100 -2.47 8.34 13.16
C ARG A 100 -2.42 8.51 11.66
N ILE A 101 -2.15 7.42 10.96
CA ILE A 101 -2.32 7.33 9.50
C ILE A 101 -3.24 6.15 9.21
N LEU A 102 -4.19 6.35 8.33
CA LEU A 102 -5.04 5.32 7.74
C LEU A 102 -4.59 5.10 6.30
N GLY A 103 -4.61 3.88 5.82
CA GLY A 103 -4.22 3.64 4.44
C GLY A 103 -4.91 2.47 3.77
N ILE A 104 -4.79 2.46 2.44
CA ILE A 104 -5.23 1.40 1.54
C ILE A 104 -4.03 0.99 0.72
N ARG A 105 -3.65 -0.27 0.76
CA ARG A 105 -2.65 -0.83 -0.14
C ARG A 105 -3.32 -1.55 -1.29
N PHE A 106 -3.04 -1.09 -2.49
CA PHE A 106 -3.48 -1.75 -3.70
C PHE A 106 -2.54 -2.91 -4.06
N ARG A 107 -3.10 -3.99 -4.57
CA ARG A 107 -2.29 -5.05 -5.18
C ARG A 107 -1.47 -4.52 -6.35
N PRO A 108 -0.30 -5.09 -6.65
CA PRO A 108 0.49 -4.68 -7.80
C PRO A 108 -0.34 -4.59 -9.08
N GLY A 109 -0.26 -3.46 -9.76
CA GLY A 109 -1.00 -3.18 -10.99
C GLY A 109 -2.48 -2.80 -10.80
N ALA A 110 -3.10 -3.09 -9.66
CA ALA A 110 -4.53 -2.91 -9.48
C ALA A 110 -4.98 -1.44 -9.48
N PHE A 111 -4.11 -0.51 -9.08
CA PHE A 111 -4.44 0.91 -9.09
C PHE A 111 -4.59 1.49 -10.50
N HIS A 112 -4.04 0.83 -11.53
CA HIS A 112 -4.26 1.19 -12.93
C HIS A 112 -5.75 1.34 -13.28
N ALA A 113 -6.59 0.49 -12.72
CA ALA A 113 -8.03 0.51 -12.96
C ALA A 113 -8.77 1.74 -12.36
N PHE A 114 -8.12 2.46 -11.46
CA PHE A 114 -8.66 3.68 -10.82
C PHE A 114 -8.00 4.96 -11.34
N TRP A 115 -6.79 4.86 -11.89
CA TRP A 115 -6.01 6.01 -12.31
C TRP A 115 -6.34 6.44 -13.75
N PRO A 116 -6.74 7.70 -13.98
CA PRO A 116 -7.15 8.16 -15.31
C PRO A 116 -5.97 8.51 -16.24
N GLY A 117 -4.73 8.42 -15.76
CA GLY A 117 -3.52 8.77 -16.48
C GLY A 117 -2.59 7.57 -16.68
N GLN A 118 -1.35 7.84 -17.05
CA GLN A 118 -0.32 6.80 -17.11
C GLN A 118 0.21 6.50 -15.71
N MET A 119 0.37 5.23 -15.36
CA MET A 119 0.89 4.83 -14.03
C MET A 119 2.29 5.40 -13.77
N ALA A 120 3.08 5.62 -14.83
CA ALA A 120 4.38 6.28 -14.73
C ALA A 120 4.31 7.72 -14.19
N ASP A 121 3.17 8.39 -14.30
CA ASP A 121 2.96 9.75 -13.77
C ASP A 121 2.96 9.78 -12.23
N LEU A 122 2.70 8.64 -11.59
CA LEU A 122 2.71 8.48 -10.13
C LEU A 122 4.11 8.18 -9.57
N GLN A 123 5.08 7.83 -10.44
CA GLN A 123 6.40 7.42 -9.99
C GLN A 123 7.10 8.55 -9.21
N ASP A 124 7.62 8.22 -8.03
CA ASP A 124 8.33 9.13 -7.11
C ASP A 124 7.47 10.31 -6.61
N LYS A 125 6.13 10.21 -6.72
CA LYS A 125 5.21 11.29 -6.36
C LYS A 125 4.19 10.86 -5.32
N VAL A 126 3.72 11.86 -4.59
CA VAL A 126 2.44 11.86 -3.87
C VAL A 126 1.51 12.81 -4.62
N VAL A 127 0.33 12.32 -4.99
CA VAL A 127 -0.66 13.14 -5.69
C VAL A 127 -1.95 13.26 -4.87
N PRO A 128 -2.71 14.37 -5.02
CA PRO A 128 -3.95 14.56 -4.27
C PRO A 128 -4.97 13.46 -4.55
N LEU A 129 -5.63 12.97 -3.49
CA LEU A 129 -6.70 11.95 -3.56
C LEU A 129 -7.86 12.38 -4.47
N ALA A 130 -8.19 13.66 -4.47
CA ALA A 130 -9.27 14.23 -5.28
C ALA A 130 -9.06 14.09 -6.80
N ARG A 131 -7.86 13.71 -7.24
CA ARG A 131 -7.61 13.34 -8.65
C ARG A 131 -8.37 12.09 -9.09
N VAL A 132 -8.72 11.23 -8.13
CA VAL A 132 -9.37 9.93 -8.37
C VAL A 132 -10.70 9.83 -7.62
N PHE A 133 -10.74 10.30 -6.39
CA PHE A 133 -11.87 10.09 -5.49
C PHE A 133 -12.56 11.42 -5.15
N LEU A 134 -13.79 11.59 -5.66
CA LEU A 134 -14.57 12.84 -5.48
C LEU A 134 -14.86 13.16 -4.00
N TRP A 135 -14.97 12.13 -3.16
CA TRP A 135 -15.19 12.29 -1.72
C TRP A 135 -13.96 12.82 -0.97
N ALA A 136 -12.77 12.68 -1.57
CA ALA A 136 -11.50 12.89 -0.89
C ALA A 136 -10.98 14.33 -1.03
N ASP A 137 -11.88 15.30 -0.97
CA ASP A 137 -11.54 16.69 -0.72
C ASP A 137 -11.13 16.88 0.76
N ALA A 138 -10.70 18.08 1.12
CA ALA A 138 -10.27 18.37 2.48
C ALA A 138 -11.36 18.15 3.53
N SER A 139 -12.65 18.25 3.19
CA SER A 139 -13.76 18.02 4.11
C SER A 139 -14.04 16.54 4.32
N GLY A 140 -14.05 15.75 3.26
CA GLY A 140 -14.22 14.30 3.31
C GLY A 140 -13.09 13.60 4.04
N VAL A 141 -11.84 14.01 3.78
CA VAL A 141 -10.67 13.49 4.52
C VAL A 141 -10.79 13.79 6.02
N ARG A 142 -11.14 15.02 6.41
CA ARG A 142 -11.35 15.36 7.83
C ARG A 142 -12.48 14.58 8.45
N ALA A 143 -13.59 14.37 7.73
CA ALA A 143 -14.71 13.56 8.22
C ALA A 143 -14.28 12.12 8.55
N ILE A 144 -13.51 11.48 7.67
CA ILE A 144 -12.98 10.12 7.92
C ILE A 144 -11.99 10.13 9.09
N LEU A 145 -11.09 11.10 9.15
CA LEU A 145 -10.10 11.19 10.23
C LEU A 145 -10.72 11.48 11.60
N ALA A 146 -11.95 12.00 11.67
CA ALA A 146 -12.70 12.22 12.91
C ALA A 146 -13.35 10.95 13.46
N LEU A 147 -13.47 9.90 12.67
CA LEU A 147 -14.04 8.60 13.09
C LEU A 147 -13.02 7.79 13.91
N ASP A 148 -13.51 6.82 14.67
CA ASP A 148 -12.65 5.77 15.21
C ASP A 148 -12.07 4.87 14.09
N ASP A 149 -11.18 3.96 14.45
CA ASP A 149 -10.43 3.17 13.46
C ASP A 149 -11.34 2.30 12.60
N ASP A 150 -12.27 1.59 13.21
CA ASP A 150 -13.10 0.62 12.48
C ASP A 150 -14.13 1.35 11.62
N ALA A 151 -14.74 2.42 12.13
CA ALA A 151 -15.65 3.26 11.36
C ALA A 151 -14.93 3.98 10.21
N ALA A 152 -13.70 4.45 10.43
CA ALA A 152 -12.90 5.08 9.39
C ALA A 152 -12.57 4.12 8.24
N ILE A 153 -12.14 2.90 8.55
CA ILE A 153 -11.86 1.86 7.55
C ILE A 153 -13.14 1.46 6.81
N ALA A 154 -14.26 1.29 7.53
CA ALA A 154 -15.56 0.99 6.91
C ALA A 154 -16.00 2.12 5.94
N ALA A 155 -15.81 3.38 6.32
CA ALA A 155 -16.09 4.53 5.46
C ALA A 155 -15.19 4.52 4.21
N MET A 156 -13.88 4.26 4.38
CA MET A 156 -12.94 4.16 3.25
C MET A 156 -13.34 3.02 2.30
N MET A 157 -13.73 1.86 2.82
CA MET A 157 -14.24 0.74 2.01
C MET A 157 -15.50 1.13 1.23
N GLY A 158 -16.44 1.81 1.89
CA GLY A 158 -17.70 2.23 1.29
C GLY A 158 -17.55 3.25 0.16
N HIS A 159 -16.44 3.96 0.14
CA HIS A 159 -16.12 4.93 -0.93
C HIS A 159 -15.43 4.30 -2.15
N LEU A 160 -15.06 3.03 -2.09
CA LEU A 160 -14.42 2.33 -3.20
C LEU A 160 -15.47 1.63 -4.06
N SER A 161 -15.49 1.97 -5.34
CA SER A 161 -16.28 1.27 -6.35
C SER A 161 -15.30 0.54 -7.29
N PRO A 162 -15.07 -0.77 -7.07
CA PRO A 162 -14.12 -1.49 -7.89
C PRO A 162 -14.64 -1.59 -9.33
N PRO A 163 -13.77 -1.46 -10.32
CA PRO A 163 -14.10 -1.73 -11.72
C PRO A 163 -14.31 -3.23 -11.94
N ALA A 164 -14.61 -3.62 -13.17
CA ALA A 164 -14.64 -5.04 -13.55
C ALA A 164 -13.25 -5.68 -13.30
N PRO A 165 -13.20 -6.96 -12.90
CA PRO A 165 -11.95 -7.70 -12.75
C PRO A 165 -11.13 -7.67 -14.05
N ASP A 166 -9.82 -7.51 -13.93
CA ASP A 166 -8.85 -7.52 -15.02
C ASP A 166 -7.88 -8.70 -14.84
N GLU A 167 -7.92 -9.64 -15.78
CA GLU A 167 -7.06 -10.82 -15.77
C GLU A 167 -5.56 -10.46 -15.81
N THR A 168 -5.22 -9.30 -16.38
CA THR A 168 -3.83 -8.82 -16.41
C THR A 168 -3.32 -8.49 -15.01
N ILE A 169 -4.17 -7.95 -14.14
CA ILE A 169 -3.82 -7.70 -12.73
C ILE A 169 -3.51 -9.02 -12.02
N LEU A 170 -4.31 -10.05 -12.23
CA LEU A 170 -4.09 -11.37 -11.64
C LEU A 170 -2.76 -11.96 -12.13
N LEU A 171 -2.49 -11.86 -13.43
CA LEU A 171 -1.24 -12.34 -14.03
C LEU A 171 -0.03 -11.59 -13.48
N ILE A 172 -0.08 -10.27 -13.35
CA ILE A 172 1.00 -9.47 -12.77
C ILE A 172 1.29 -9.92 -11.32
N ASN A 173 0.24 -10.12 -10.52
CA ASN A 173 0.40 -10.56 -9.14
C ASN A 173 1.01 -11.97 -9.06
N GLN A 174 0.61 -12.88 -9.95
CA GLN A 174 1.20 -14.23 -10.03
C GLN A 174 2.69 -14.14 -10.42
N ILE A 175 3.03 -13.38 -11.45
CA ILE A 175 4.44 -13.18 -11.85
C ILE A 175 5.28 -12.66 -10.68
N ILE A 176 4.78 -11.66 -9.95
CA ILE A 176 5.52 -11.07 -8.81
C ILE A 176 5.70 -12.12 -7.71
N ALA A 177 4.66 -12.89 -7.38
CA ALA A 177 4.74 -13.94 -6.36
C ALA A 177 5.75 -15.03 -6.74
N ASP A 178 5.73 -15.45 -8.00
CA ASP A 178 6.64 -16.49 -8.48
C ASP A 178 8.09 -15.99 -8.52
N VAL A 179 8.34 -14.76 -9.00
CA VAL A 179 9.68 -14.15 -8.97
C VAL A 179 10.22 -13.97 -7.53
N GLU A 180 9.35 -13.77 -6.54
CA GLU A 180 9.77 -13.69 -5.13
C GLU A 180 10.13 -15.03 -4.51
N THR A 181 9.67 -16.15 -5.09
CA THR A 181 9.78 -17.50 -4.49
C THR A 181 10.55 -18.51 -5.34
N ASP A 182 10.63 -18.31 -6.65
CA ASP A 182 11.27 -19.22 -7.59
C ASP A 182 12.67 -18.69 -7.97
N GLU A 183 13.69 -19.38 -7.54
CA GLU A 183 15.10 -19.04 -7.83
C GLU A 183 15.49 -19.18 -9.31
N ASP A 184 14.70 -19.87 -10.11
CA ASP A 184 14.95 -20.03 -11.55
C ASP A 184 14.44 -18.83 -12.37
N LEU A 185 13.58 -17.98 -11.80
CA LEU A 185 13.05 -16.77 -12.45
C LEU A 185 13.92 -15.53 -12.16
N ARG A 186 15.16 -15.52 -12.64
CA ARG A 186 16.15 -14.46 -12.33
C ARG A 186 16.21 -13.33 -13.34
N THR A 187 15.74 -13.58 -14.55
CA THR A 187 15.78 -12.60 -15.64
C THR A 187 14.41 -12.41 -16.28
N VAL A 188 14.24 -11.31 -16.99
CA VAL A 188 13.01 -11.07 -17.77
C VAL A 188 12.78 -12.18 -18.79
N ALA A 189 13.86 -12.74 -19.37
CA ALA A 189 13.77 -13.83 -20.33
C ALA A 189 13.27 -15.13 -19.69
N ASP A 190 13.68 -15.44 -18.45
CA ASP A 190 13.16 -16.61 -17.72
C ASP A 190 11.67 -16.47 -17.48
N VAL A 191 11.23 -15.31 -17.02
CA VAL A 191 9.81 -15.01 -16.80
C VAL A 191 9.03 -15.08 -18.13
N ALA A 192 9.57 -14.54 -19.21
CA ALA A 192 8.97 -14.57 -20.53
C ALA A 192 8.73 -16.01 -21.00
N LEU A 193 9.74 -16.86 -20.83
CA LEU A 193 9.64 -18.29 -21.16
C LEU A 193 8.60 -19.00 -20.28
N ALA A 194 8.65 -18.80 -18.98
CA ALA A 194 7.75 -19.48 -18.02
C ALA A 194 6.26 -19.15 -18.28
N TYR A 195 5.99 -17.89 -18.68
CA TYR A 195 4.63 -17.42 -18.92
C TYR A 195 4.19 -17.43 -20.40
N GLY A 196 5.02 -17.93 -21.31
CA GLY A 196 4.72 -17.95 -22.74
C GLY A 196 4.49 -16.56 -23.33
N ARG A 197 5.21 -15.55 -22.85
CA ARG A 197 5.13 -14.14 -23.27
C ARG A 197 6.45 -13.69 -23.86
N SER A 198 6.44 -12.58 -24.60
CA SER A 198 7.69 -11.94 -25.03
C SER A 198 8.20 -10.95 -23.97
N ASP A 199 9.51 -10.75 -23.90
CA ASP A 199 10.14 -9.73 -23.04
C ASP A 199 9.50 -8.35 -23.27
N ARG A 200 9.26 -7.99 -24.55
CA ARG A 200 8.63 -6.73 -24.92
C ARG A 200 7.23 -6.61 -24.33
N TRP A 201 6.42 -7.67 -24.38
CA TRP A 201 5.08 -7.69 -23.81
C TRP A 201 5.13 -7.50 -22.28
N LEU A 202 6.00 -8.25 -21.59
CA LEU A 202 6.19 -8.11 -20.14
C LEU A 202 6.59 -6.69 -19.77
N GLN A 203 7.61 -6.14 -20.42
CA GLN A 203 8.10 -4.80 -20.18
C GLN A 203 7.01 -3.73 -20.38
N GLN A 204 6.20 -3.88 -21.44
CA GLN A 204 5.11 -2.95 -21.71
C GLN A 204 4.01 -3.07 -20.69
N THR A 205 3.56 -4.30 -20.37
CA THR A 205 2.50 -4.57 -19.39
C THR A 205 2.89 -4.03 -18.01
N PHE A 206 4.11 -4.28 -17.55
CA PHE A 206 4.58 -3.77 -16.28
C PHE A 206 4.66 -2.23 -16.26
N ARG A 207 5.06 -1.59 -17.35
CA ARG A 207 5.04 -0.12 -17.44
C ARG A 207 3.62 0.43 -17.40
N ASP A 208 2.69 -0.19 -18.12
CA ASP A 208 1.31 0.28 -18.21
C ASP A 208 0.58 0.14 -16.87
N TYR A 209 0.79 -0.97 -16.17
CA TYR A 209 0.05 -1.29 -14.94
C TYR A 209 0.74 -0.84 -13.66
N LEU A 210 2.07 -0.73 -13.64
CA LEU A 210 2.86 -0.39 -12.45
C LEU A 210 3.64 0.93 -12.60
N GLY A 211 3.76 1.45 -13.81
CA GLY A 211 4.60 2.61 -14.10
C GLY A 211 6.10 2.30 -14.15
N ILE A 212 6.50 1.05 -13.93
CA ILE A 212 7.90 0.58 -13.91
C ILE A 212 8.03 -0.68 -14.75
N GLY A 213 9.20 -0.91 -15.35
CA GLY A 213 9.49 -2.16 -16.06
C GLY A 213 9.86 -3.29 -15.11
N LEU A 214 9.64 -4.52 -15.54
CA LEU A 214 10.18 -5.71 -14.88
C LEU A 214 11.71 -5.72 -15.04
N LYS A 215 12.43 -5.99 -13.94
CA LYS A 215 13.90 -6.04 -13.94
C LYS A 215 14.39 -7.30 -13.27
#